data_7047903e5dc8cb132fe444adb49d2ae9
#
_entry.id   7047903e5dc8cb132fe444adb49d2ae9
#
_cell.length_a   1.000
_cell.length_b   1.000
_cell.length_c   1.000
_cell.angle_alpha   90.00
_cell.angle_beta   90.00
_cell.angle_gamma   90.00
#
_symmetry.space_group_name_H-M   'P 1'
#
loop_
_entity.id
_entity.type
_entity.pdbx_description
1 polymer ?
#
loop_
_entity_poly.entity_id
_entity_poly.type
_entity_poly.pdbx_seq_one_letter_code
_entity_poly.pdbx_strand_id
1 'polypeptide(L)'
;FADIGRRFDGFDLAMMENGQYNMQWHAIHMLPNETAQAAEDVRARILLPAHSGKFALALHTWQEPYRELLKESAGRPYRMVTPRIGETVDVENPADFPNWWEGMA
;
A
#
# COMPACT_ATOMS: atom_id res chain seq x y z
N PHE A 1 4.74 -13.40 -5.31
CA PHE A 1 4.42 -13.07 -3.91
C PHE A 1 3.82 -14.26 -3.16
N ALA A 2 2.92 -15.03 -3.77
CA ALA A 2 2.30 -16.18 -3.11
C ALA A 2 3.32 -17.24 -2.64
N ASP A 3 4.35 -17.52 -3.41
CA ASP A 3 5.43 -18.45 -3.01
C ASP A 3 6.18 -17.95 -1.78
N ILE A 4 6.42 -16.63 -1.71
CA ILE A 4 7.05 -16.00 -0.54
C ILE A 4 6.18 -16.19 0.70
N GLY A 5 4.89 -15.91 0.58
CA GLY A 5 3.95 -16.08 1.68
C GLY A 5 3.88 -17.52 2.21
N ARG A 6 3.88 -18.50 1.31
CA ARG A 6 3.90 -19.91 1.69
C ARG A 6 5.20 -20.32 2.35
N ARG A 7 6.33 -19.86 1.80
CA ARG A 7 7.67 -20.25 2.26
C ARG A 7 8.01 -19.70 3.66
N PHE A 8 7.58 -18.49 3.97
CA PHE A 8 7.91 -17.80 5.21
C PHE A 8 6.74 -17.69 6.20
N ASP A 9 5.58 -18.24 5.83
CA ASP A 9 4.35 -18.22 6.63
C ASP A 9 3.86 -16.81 7.02
N GLY A 10 4.14 -15.83 6.17
CA GLY A 10 3.67 -14.46 6.32
C GLY A 10 4.67 -13.50 6.96
N PHE A 11 4.22 -12.26 7.09
CA PHE A 11 5.05 -11.15 7.58
C PHE A 11 4.22 -10.21 8.47
N ASP A 12 4.85 -9.66 9.49
CA ASP A 12 4.21 -8.66 10.34
C ASP A 12 3.91 -7.37 9.60
N LEU A 13 4.81 -6.97 8.70
CA LEU A 13 4.69 -5.75 7.91
C LEU A 13 5.18 -5.99 6.49
N ALA A 14 4.39 -5.61 5.51
CA ALA A 14 4.80 -5.50 4.12
C ALA A 14 4.78 -4.04 3.68
N MET A 15 5.90 -3.55 3.21
CA MET A 15 6.01 -2.25 2.56
C MET A 15 5.99 -2.47 1.05
N MET A 16 4.89 -2.07 0.41
CA MET A 16 4.67 -2.32 -1.02
C MET A 16 4.58 -1.02 -1.80
N GLU A 17 5.11 -1.04 -3.02
CA GLU A 17 4.97 0.12 -3.90
C GLU A 17 3.51 0.43 -4.21
N ASN A 18 3.18 1.71 -4.28
CA ASN A 18 1.80 2.17 -4.49
C ASN A 18 1.73 3.56 -5.12
N GLY A 19 2.62 3.95 -6.01
CA GLY A 19 2.57 5.35 -6.34
C GLY A 19 2.85 5.73 -7.77
N GLN A 20 3.59 4.95 -8.50
CA GLN A 20 4.10 5.38 -9.80
C GLN A 20 3.62 4.48 -10.93
N TYR A 21 2.37 4.04 -10.84
CA TYR A 21 1.76 3.19 -11.86
C TYR A 21 1.16 4.02 -13.00
N ASN A 22 1.22 3.49 -14.19
CA ASN A 22 0.36 3.78 -15.33
C ASN A 22 0.44 2.61 -16.31
N MET A 23 -0.40 2.60 -17.34
CA MET A 23 -0.45 1.49 -18.28
C MET A 23 0.86 1.32 -19.08
N GLN A 24 1.62 2.39 -19.29
CA GLN A 24 2.91 2.34 -19.97
C GLN A 24 4.01 1.72 -19.08
N TRP A 25 3.84 1.76 -17.77
CA TRP A 25 4.80 1.25 -16.78
C TRP A 25 4.33 -0.02 -16.08
N HIS A 26 3.29 -0.66 -16.60
CA HIS A 26 2.68 -1.85 -16.00
C HIS A 26 3.68 -3.00 -15.80
N ALA A 27 4.72 -3.09 -16.62
CA ALA A 27 5.74 -4.13 -16.48
C ALA A 27 6.71 -3.90 -15.30
N ILE A 28 6.75 -2.70 -14.73
CA ILE A 28 7.71 -2.33 -13.68
C ILE A 28 7.06 -1.76 -12.42
N HIS A 29 5.78 -1.37 -12.49
CA HIS A 29 5.04 -0.83 -11.34
C HIS A 29 3.68 -1.52 -11.21
N MET A 30 3.33 -1.89 -9.98
CA MET A 30 2.04 -2.52 -9.68
C MET A 30 0.90 -1.50 -9.70
N LEU A 31 -0.22 -1.90 -10.29
CA LEU A 31 -1.50 -1.21 -10.14
C LEU A 31 -2.05 -1.40 -8.71
N PRO A 32 -2.96 -0.55 -8.23
CA PRO A 32 -3.47 -0.67 -6.85
C PRO A 32 -4.05 -2.04 -6.51
N ASN A 33 -4.81 -2.66 -7.42
CA ASN A 33 -5.33 -4.01 -7.22
C ASN A 33 -4.22 -5.07 -7.13
N GLU A 34 -3.13 -4.88 -7.87
CA GLU A 34 -1.97 -5.77 -7.82
C GLU A 34 -1.19 -5.62 -6.51
N THR A 35 -1.03 -4.39 -6.03
CA THR A 35 -0.41 -4.10 -4.72
C THR A 35 -1.22 -4.74 -3.58
N ALA A 36 -2.54 -4.57 -3.62
CA ALA A 36 -3.43 -5.18 -2.64
C ALA A 36 -3.36 -6.71 -2.66
N GLN A 37 -3.34 -7.31 -3.85
CA GLN A 37 -3.21 -8.75 -4.00
C GLN A 37 -1.83 -9.25 -3.55
N ALA A 38 -0.77 -8.51 -3.85
CA ALA A 38 0.58 -8.87 -3.42
C ALA A 38 0.71 -8.89 -1.89
N ALA A 39 0.13 -7.92 -1.21
CA ALA A 39 0.12 -7.87 0.25
C ALA A 39 -0.62 -9.08 0.86
N GLU A 40 -1.74 -9.48 0.27
CA GLU A 40 -2.45 -10.69 0.67
C GLU A 40 -1.65 -11.95 0.37
N ASP A 41 -1.05 -12.03 -0.81
CA ASP A 41 -0.25 -13.18 -1.25
C ASP A 41 0.96 -13.45 -0.36
N VAL A 42 1.65 -12.41 0.10
CA VAL A 42 2.76 -12.57 1.07
C VAL A 42 2.26 -12.84 2.49
N ARG A 43 0.96 -12.86 2.70
CA ARG A 43 0.34 -13.05 4.01
C ARG A 43 0.78 -12.00 5.02
N ALA A 44 0.79 -10.73 4.59
CA ALA A 44 1.10 -9.60 5.45
C ALA A 44 0.00 -9.41 6.50
N ARG A 45 0.38 -9.09 7.71
CA ARG A 45 -0.56 -8.64 8.74
C ARG A 45 -0.88 -7.15 8.60
N ILE A 46 0.11 -6.37 8.21
CA ILE A 46 0.00 -4.92 7.99
C ILE A 46 0.56 -4.58 6.61
N LEU A 47 -0.16 -3.75 5.85
CA LEU A 47 0.31 -3.16 4.60
C LEU A 47 0.63 -1.68 4.81
N LEU A 48 1.86 -1.29 4.53
CA LEU A 48 2.30 0.10 4.45
C LEU A 48 2.57 0.45 2.99
N PRO A 49 1.75 1.31 2.35
CA PRO A 49 2.04 1.75 0.99
C PRO A 49 3.27 2.65 0.97
N ALA A 50 4.13 2.40 -0.01
CA ALA A 50 5.38 3.12 -0.21
C ALA A 50 5.45 3.67 -1.64
N HIS A 51 6.48 4.45 -1.93
CA HIS A 51 6.73 5.03 -3.26
C HIS A 51 5.63 6.01 -3.69
N SER A 52 5.01 6.69 -2.73
CA SER A 52 3.90 7.64 -2.94
C SER A 52 3.96 8.79 -1.92
N GLY A 53 3.10 9.78 -2.11
CA GLY A 53 2.88 10.85 -1.14
C GLY A 53 3.87 12.01 -1.19
N LYS A 54 4.98 11.91 -1.92
CA LYS A 54 5.96 12.98 -2.04
C LYS A 54 6.06 13.55 -3.45
N PHE A 55 6.08 12.70 -4.45
CA PHE A 55 6.14 13.10 -5.85
C PHE A 55 5.07 12.38 -6.65
N ALA A 56 4.50 13.05 -7.65
CA ALA A 56 3.65 12.45 -8.67
C ALA A 56 4.44 12.45 -9.99
N LEU A 57 5.03 11.31 -10.31
CA LEU A 57 5.77 11.12 -11.57
C LEU A 57 4.88 10.50 -12.65
N ALA A 58 3.83 9.80 -12.26
CA ALA A 58 2.85 9.20 -13.16
C ALA A 58 1.73 10.19 -13.52
N LEU A 59 0.79 9.77 -14.37
CA LEU A 59 -0.24 10.62 -14.94
C LEU A 59 -1.53 10.70 -14.10
N HIS A 60 -1.46 10.40 -12.82
CA HIS A 60 -2.58 10.52 -11.86
C HIS A 60 -2.28 11.57 -10.80
N THR A 61 -3.29 11.96 -10.02
CA THR A 61 -3.07 12.84 -8.87
C THR A 61 -2.26 12.11 -7.79
N TRP A 62 -1.55 12.86 -6.96
CA TRP A 62 -0.71 12.25 -5.92
C TRP A 62 -1.53 11.52 -4.83
N GLN A 63 -2.81 11.88 -4.67
CA GLN A 63 -3.71 11.21 -3.70
C GLN A 63 -4.32 9.92 -4.25
N GLU A 64 -4.43 9.79 -5.56
CA GLU A 64 -5.10 8.66 -6.19
C GLU A 64 -4.57 7.30 -5.73
N PRO A 65 -3.25 7.08 -5.63
CA PRO A 65 -2.73 5.80 -5.16
C PRO A 65 -3.25 5.38 -3.79
N TYR A 66 -3.41 6.31 -2.87
CA TYR A 66 -3.97 6.02 -1.54
C TYR A 66 -5.45 5.66 -1.63
N ARG A 67 -6.23 6.43 -2.38
CA ARG A 67 -7.67 6.20 -2.54
C ARG A 67 -7.96 4.85 -3.18
N GLU A 68 -7.27 4.56 -4.27
CA GLU A 68 -7.50 3.31 -4.99
C GLU A 68 -7.01 2.09 -4.18
N LEU A 69 -5.86 2.18 -3.53
CA LEU A 69 -5.39 1.08 -2.69
C LEU A 69 -6.32 0.85 -1.50
N LEU A 70 -6.89 1.90 -0.90
CA LEU A 70 -7.85 1.76 0.18
C LEU A 70 -9.10 0.99 -0.27
N LYS A 71 -9.62 1.28 -1.46
CA LYS A 71 -10.74 0.55 -2.06
C LYS A 71 -10.39 -0.92 -2.28
N GLU A 72 -9.24 -1.17 -2.90
CA GLU A 72 -8.79 -2.54 -3.22
C GLU A 72 -8.44 -3.36 -1.98
N SER A 73 -8.12 -2.70 -0.88
CA SER A 73 -7.80 -3.34 0.40
C SER A 73 -9.03 -3.69 1.24
N ALA A 74 -10.21 -3.17 0.89
CA ALA A 74 -11.43 -3.44 1.64
C ALA A 74 -11.75 -4.94 1.69
N GLY A 75 -11.99 -5.49 2.89
CA GLY A 75 -12.31 -6.90 3.09
C GLY A 75 -11.13 -7.86 3.01
N ARG A 76 -9.91 -7.40 2.77
CA ARG A 76 -8.73 -8.25 2.74
C ARG A 76 -8.19 -8.53 4.15
N PRO A 77 -7.42 -9.64 4.35
CA PRO A 77 -7.03 -10.11 5.69
C PRO A 77 -5.85 -9.35 6.30
N TYR A 78 -5.52 -8.18 5.80
CA TYR A 78 -4.48 -7.32 6.37
C TYR A 78 -5.05 -5.95 6.72
N ARG A 79 -4.31 -5.19 7.52
CA ARG A 79 -4.63 -3.82 7.87
C ARG A 79 -3.74 -2.87 7.10
N MET A 80 -4.33 -1.96 6.32
CA MET A 80 -3.59 -0.89 5.66
C MET A 80 -3.32 0.25 6.65
N VAL A 81 -2.07 0.66 6.77
CA VAL A 81 -1.65 1.79 7.60
C VAL A 81 -1.09 2.91 6.73
N THR A 82 -1.48 4.13 7.02
CA THR A 82 -1.13 5.30 6.22
C THR A 82 -0.61 6.44 7.10
N PRO A 83 0.55 6.26 7.75
CA PRO A 83 1.14 7.31 8.55
C PRO A 83 1.52 8.51 7.69
N ARG A 84 1.47 9.71 8.27
CA ARG A 84 2.14 10.88 7.66
C ARG A 84 3.65 10.66 7.68
N ILE A 85 4.36 11.34 6.80
CA ILE A 85 5.82 11.27 6.77
C ILE A 85 6.38 11.70 8.13
N GLY A 86 7.18 10.80 8.75
CA GLY A 86 7.74 11.01 10.09
C GLY A 86 6.90 10.48 11.24
N GLU A 87 5.67 10.04 10.99
CA GLU A 87 4.80 9.46 12.01
C GLU A 87 5.18 8.00 12.29
N THR A 88 5.13 7.58 13.54
CA THR A 88 5.51 6.22 13.96
C THR A 88 4.39 5.23 13.70
N VAL A 89 4.74 4.05 13.23
CA VAL A 89 3.86 2.87 13.15
C VAL A 89 4.33 1.84 14.17
N ASP A 90 3.48 1.52 15.15
CA ASP A 90 3.70 0.39 16.04
C ASP A 90 3.22 -0.88 15.35
N VAL A 91 4.14 -1.74 14.95
CA VAL A 91 3.84 -2.97 14.20
C VAL A 91 3.09 -3.99 15.06
N GLU A 92 3.34 -4.02 16.37
CA GLU A 92 2.65 -4.95 17.26
C GLU A 92 1.20 -4.51 17.54
N ASN A 93 0.96 -3.20 17.63
CA ASN A 93 -0.36 -2.63 17.89
C ASN A 93 -0.59 -1.37 17.05
N PRO A 94 -0.81 -1.53 15.74
CA PRO A 94 -0.94 -0.39 14.84
C PRO A 94 -2.19 0.45 15.15
N ALA A 95 -2.01 1.75 15.24
CA ALA A 95 -3.11 2.70 15.37
C ALA A 95 -3.90 2.81 14.05
N ASP A 96 -5.12 3.34 14.15
CA ASP A 96 -5.85 3.81 12.97
C ASP A 96 -5.30 5.16 12.54
N PHE A 97 -4.96 5.27 11.26
CA PHE A 97 -4.49 6.51 10.67
C PHE A 97 -5.63 7.17 9.90
N PRO A 98 -5.83 8.49 10.04
CA PRO A 98 -6.82 9.20 9.23
C PRO A 98 -6.40 9.25 7.77
N ASN A 99 -7.38 9.43 6.88
CA ASN A 99 -7.12 9.64 5.46
C ASN A 99 -6.62 11.08 5.24
N TRP A 100 -5.43 11.38 5.73
CA TRP A 100 -4.86 12.73 5.78
C TRP A 100 -4.65 13.37 4.41
N TRP A 101 -4.60 12.55 3.36
CA TRP A 101 -4.47 13.03 1.97
C TRP A 101 -5.77 13.62 1.42
N GLU A 102 -6.91 13.31 2.04
CA GLU A 102 -8.19 13.87 1.60
C GLU A 102 -8.26 15.36 1.91
N GLY A 103 -8.78 16.14 0.95
CA GLY A 103 -8.90 17.57 1.08
C GLY A 103 -7.60 18.36 0.92
N MET A 104 -6.48 17.73 0.69
CA MET A 104 -5.22 18.40 0.39
C MET A 104 -5.11 18.68 -1.11
N ALA A 105 -4.57 19.86 -1.44
CA ALA A 105 -4.38 20.28 -2.83
C ALA A 105 -3.27 19.47 -3.54
#